data_7981ec8ded155d4e78c69c03f9d5fc4c
#
_entry.id   7981ec8ded155d4e78c69c03f9d5fc4c
#
_cell.length_a   1.000
_cell.length_b   1.000
_cell.length_c   1.000
_cell.angle_alpha   90.00
_cell.angle_beta   90.00
_cell.angle_gamma   90.00
#
_symmetry.space_group_name_H-M   'P 1'
#
loop_
_entity.id
_entity.type
_entity.pdbx_description
1 polymer ?
#
loop_
_entity_poly.entity_id
_entity_poly.type
_entity_poly.pdbx_seq_one_letter_code
_entity_poly.pdbx_strand_id
1 'polypeptide(L)'
;MKPGWRIIRGIYAIGLPAIIAQALMSIMVYVLNLILKFNQSAQTAYGLFYKVQQFVLFLAFGLRDAITPITAYSYGMDDRKRINEAIKYGIIYTIVLMVFGMAVTELFPAAFAGLFNAGQSRAYFIDAMRIISLSFVFAGVNIAFQGIYQALEGGVESLVISLLRQLIIILPLAGAFAALVRRMYH
;
A
#
# COMPACT_ATOMS: atom_id res chain seq x y z
N MET A 1 28.32 4.76 -25.97
CA MET A 1 27.60 3.48 -26.20
C MET A 1 26.16 3.79 -26.56
N LYS A 2 25.64 3.29 -27.67
CA LYS A 2 24.20 3.43 -28.00
C LYS A 2 23.42 2.40 -27.20
N PRO A 3 22.39 2.79 -26.45
CA PRO A 3 21.58 1.83 -25.72
C PRO A 3 20.88 0.87 -26.69
N GLY A 4 21.04 -0.44 -26.48
CA GLY A 4 20.42 -1.45 -27.34
C GLY A 4 18.91 -1.42 -27.19
N TRP A 5 18.16 -1.40 -28.26
CA TRP A 5 16.68 -1.39 -28.26
C TRP A 5 16.07 -2.50 -27.40
N ARG A 6 16.71 -3.65 -27.33
CA ARG A 6 16.30 -4.79 -26.50
C ARG A 6 16.31 -4.45 -25.00
N ILE A 7 17.34 -3.71 -24.56
CA ILE A 7 17.47 -3.29 -23.15
C ILE A 7 16.40 -2.25 -22.81
N ILE A 8 16.20 -1.27 -23.70
CA ILE A 8 15.14 -0.25 -23.52
C ILE A 8 13.78 -0.91 -23.39
N ARG A 9 13.43 -1.84 -24.28
CA ARG A 9 12.16 -2.57 -24.23
C ARG A 9 11.99 -3.34 -22.93
N GLY A 10 13.05 -3.99 -22.41
CA GLY A 10 13.02 -4.69 -21.13
C GLY A 10 12.74 -3.75 -19.96
N ILE A 11 13.39 -2.60 -19.92
CA ILE A 11 13.16 -1.58 -18.89
C ILE A 11 11.72 -1.09 -18.91
N TYR A 12 11.17 -0.77 -20.08
CA TYR A 12 9.79 -0.30 -20.21
C TYR A 12 8.74 -1.40 -19.91
N ALA A 13 9.04 -2.66 -20.21
CA ALA A 13 8.13 -3.78 -19.93
C ALA A 13 7.84 -3.95 -18.43
N ILE A 14 8.80 -3.64 -17.58
CA ILE A 14 8.65 -3.71 -16.12
C ILE A 14 8.31 -2.32 -15.55
N GLY A 15 8.96 -1.28 -16.02
CA GLY A 15 8.83 0.09 -15.49
C GLY A 15 7.46 0.71 -15.74
N LEU A 16 6.88 0.52 -16.92
CA LEU A 16 5.58 1.11 -17.28
C LEU A 16 4.44 0.56 -16.40
N PRO A 17 4.30 -0.78 -16.21
CA PRO A 17 3.35 -1.32 -15.24
C PRO A 17 3.58 -0.83 -13.81
N ALA A 18 4.83 -0.68 -13.38
CA ALA A 18 5.16 -0.18 -12.05
C ALA A 18 4.73 1.30 -11.87
N ILE A 19 4.95 2.15 -12.87
CA ILE A 19 4.50 3.55 -12.87
C ILE A 19 2.98 3.63 -12.80
N ILE A 20 2.27 2.83 -13.60
CA ILE A 20 0.81 2.79 -13.59
C ILE A 20 0.29 2.32 -12.22
N ALA A 21 0.89 1.27 -11.65
CA ALA A 21 0.54 0.77 -10.32
C ALA A 21 0.72 1.85 -9.24
N GLN A 22 1.77 2.66 -9.33
CA GLN A 22 2.00 3.77 -8.39
C GLN A 22 1.02 4.93 -8.61
N ALA A 23 0.70 5.25 -9.86
CA ALA A 23 -0.30 6.29 -10.18
C ALA A 23 -1.71 5.91 -9.69
N LEU A 24 -2.06 4.62 -9.67
CA LEU A 24 -3.33 4.13 -9.14
C LEU A 24 -3.52 4.46 -7.66
N MET A 25 -2.45 4.52 -6.85
CA MET A 25 -2.55 4.95 -5.46
C MET A 25 -3.05 6.40 -5.35
N SER A 26 -2.56 7.29 -6.19
CA SER A 26 -2.99 8.70 -6.21
C SER A 26 -4.45 8.83 -6.66
N ILE A 27 -4.85 8.06 -7.67
CA ILE A 27 -6.24 8.02 -8.16
C ILE A 27 -7.16 7.51 -7.06
N MET A 28 -6.78 6.43 -6.35
CA MET A 28 -7.55 5.89 -5.24
C MET A 28 -7.77 6.93 -4.14
N VAL A 29 -6.72 7.63 -3.71
CA VAL A 29 -6.82 8.68 -2.68
C VAL A 29 -7.72 9.82 -3.14
N TYR A 30 -7.62 10.23 -4.39
CA TYR A 30 -8.48 11.27 -4.96
C TYR A 30 -9.97 10.87 -4.93
N VAL A 31 -10.29 9.66 -5.40
CA VAL A 31 -11.67 9.14 -5.42
C VAL A 31 -12.22 8.96 -4.01
N LEU A 32 -11.40 8.45 -3.06
CA LEU A 32 -11.81 8.35 -1.66
C LEU A 32 -12.14 9.72 -1.05
N ASN A 33 -11.35 10.75 -1.34
CA ASN A 33 -11.65 12.10 -0.89
C ASN A 33 -12.96 12.65 -1.49
N LEU A 34 -13.27 12.31 -2.75
CA LEU A 34 -14.57 12.66 -3.34
C LEU A 34 -15.73 11.95 -2.65
N ILE A 35 -15.57 10.67 -2.30
CA ILE A 35 -16.58 9.88 -1.57
C ILE A 35 -16.81 10.48 -0.18
N LEU A 36 -15.75 10.88 0.52
CA LEU A 36 -15.81 11.43 1.88
C LEU A 36 -16.25 12.89 1.95
N LYS A 37 -16.40 13.58 0.81
CA LYS A 37 -16.76 15.00 0.73
C LYS A 37 -18.07 15.37 1.46
N PHE A 38 -18.95 14.38 1.72
CA PHE A 38 -20.22 14.58 2.43
C PHE A 38 -20.03 14.94 3.91
N ASN A 39 -18.90 14.55 4.51
CA ASN A 39 -18.61 14.85 5.92
C ASN A 39 -17.18 15.36 6.04
N GLN A 40 -17.05 16.66 6.26
CA GLN A 40 -15.77 17.36 6.35
C GLN A 40 -14.88 16.81 7.49
N SER A 41 -15.49 16.44 8.62
CA SER A 41 -14.75 15.85 9.75
C SER A 41 -14.20 14.48 9.42
N ALA A 42 -14.95 13.64 8.69
CA ALA A 42 -14.48 12.35 8.22
C ALA A 42 -13.38 12.50 7.15
N GLN A 43 -13.52 13.44 6.24
CA GLN A 43 -12.49 13.73 5.23
C GLN A 43 -11.18 14.20 5.89
N THR A 44 -11.26 15.09 6.88
CA THR A 44 -10.09 15.56 7.64
C THR A 44 -9.45 14.41 8.41
N ALA A 45 -10.24 13.59 9.11
CA ALA A 45 -9.76 12.44 9.84
C ALA A 45 -9.04 11.43 8.92
N TYR A 46 -9.61 11.16 7.73
CA TYR A 46 -8.97 10.30 6.73
C TYR A 46 -7.65 10.88 6.23
N GLY A 47 -7.59 12.18 5.96
CA GLY A 47 -6.36 12.84 5.52
C GLY A 47 -5.24 12.77 6.56
N LEU A 48 -5.58 12.91 7.85
CA LEU A 48 -4.63 12.75 8.95
C LEU A 48 -4.19 11.29 9.11
N PHE A 49 -5.15 10.36 9.08
CA PHE A 49 -4.86 8.93 9.10
C PHE A 49 -3.96 8.51 7.95
N TYR A 50 -4.23 9.00 6.73
CA TYR A 50 -3.42 8.69 5.55
C TYR A 50 -1.94 9.06 5.73
N LYS A 51 -1.64 10.15 6.43
CA LYS A 51 -0.24 10.52 6.75
C LYS A 51 0.42 9.48 7.67
N VAL A 52 -0.28 9.01 8.69
CA VAL A 52 0.21 7.94 9.59
C VAL A 52 0.40 6.64 8.81
N GLN A 53 -0.59 6.27 8.01
CA GLN A 53 -0.54 5.08 7.16
C GLN A 53 0.67 5.11 6.22
N GLN A 54 0.91 6.22 5.54
CA GLN A 54 2.05 6.37 4.64
C GLN A 54 3.38 6.19 5.37
N PHE A 55 3.50 6.71 6.59
CA PHE A 55 4.71 6.52 7.39
C PHE A 55 4.97 5.04 7.70
N VAL A 56 3.94 4.29 8.07
CA VAL A 56 4.04 2.84 8.30
C VAL A 56 4.34 2.10 7.00
N LEU A 57 3.66 2.44 5.90
CA LEU A 57 3.87 1.79 4.62
C LEU A 57 5.24 2.09 3.99
N PHE A 58 5.90 3.19 4.33
CA PHE A 58 7.28 3.45 3.89
C PHE A 58 8.25 2.36 4.35
N LEU A 59 8.01 1.74 5.50
CA LEU A 59 8.79 0.59 5.95
C LEU A 59 8.62 -0.61 5.01
N ALA A 60 7.37 -0.88 4.57
CA ALA A 60 7.10 -1.95 3.60
C ALA A 60 7.70 -1.64 2.22
N PHE A 61 7.63 -0.39 1.76
CA PHE A 61 8.25 0.03 0.50
C PHE A 61 9.78 -0.10 0.56
N GLY A 62 10.41 0.34 1.66
CA GLY A 62 11.85 0.19 1.85
C GLY A 62 12.30 -1.28 1.83
N LEU A 63 11.51 -2.15 2.47
CA LEU A 63 11.79 -3.60 2.47
C LEU A 63 11.60 -4.21 1.07
N ARG A 64 10.54 -3.83 0.36
CA ARG A 64 10.33 -4.20 -1.04
C ARG A 64 11.53 -3.81 -1.91
N ASP A 65 11.98 -2.57 -1.78
CA ASP A 65 13.08 -2.03 -2.58
C ASP A 65 14.42 -2.70 -2.26
N ALA A 66 14.57 -3.25 -1.04
CA ALA A 66 15.72 -4.07 -0.66
C ALA A 66 15.63 -5.51 -1.20
N ILE A 67 14.45 -6.12 -1.18
CA ILE A 67 14.23 -7.53 -1.60
C ILE A 67 14.28 -7.64 -3.13
N THR A 68 13.74 -6.66 -3.85
CA THR A 68 13.63 -6.69 -5.31
C THR A 68 14.97 -6.93 -6.02
N PRO A 69 16.06 -6.20 -5.75
CA PRO A 69 17.34 -6.46 -6.41
C PRO A 69 17.97 -7.79 -6.01
N ILE A 70 17.79 -8.25 -4.77
CA ILE A 70 18.31 -9.55 -4.31
C ILE A 70 17.62 -10.68 -5.06
N THR A 71 16.31 -10.61 -5.20
CA THR A 71 15.51 -11.61 -5.92
C THR A 71 15.83 -11.58 -7.40
N ALA A 72 15.93 -10.40 -8.02
CA ALA A 72 16.25 -10.26 -9.44
C ALA A 72 17.66 -10.80 -9.78
N TYR A 73 18.65 -10.52 -8.93
CA TYR A 73 20.00 -11.05 -9.11
C TYR A 73 20.02 -12.58 -9.00
N SER A 74 19.33 -13.15 -8.01
CA SER A 74 19.23 -14.60 -7.83
C SER A 74 18.46 -15.27 -8.98
N TYR A 75 17.45 -14.59 -9.52
CA TYR A 75 16.72 -15.03 -10.71
C TYR A 75 17.62 -15.08 -11.95
N GLY A 76 18.43 -14.03 -12.18
CA GLY A 76 19.39 -14.00 -13.28
C GLY A 76 20.48 -15.08 -13.20
N MET A 77 20.75 -15.61 -11.99
CA MET A 77 21.70 -16.73 -11.78
C MET A 77 21.03 -18.11 -11.79
N ASP A 78 19.71 -18.19 -11.99
CA ASP A 78 18.89 -19.41 -11.87
C ASP A 78 19.06 -20.16 -10.51
N ASP A 79 19.38 -19.41 -9.44
CA ASP A 79 19.52 -19.94 -8.09
C ASP A 79 18.17 -19.98 -7.38
N ARG A 80 17.40 -21.04 -7.62
CA ARG A 80 16.06 -21.24 -7.05
C ARG A 80 16.04 -21.27 -5.52
N LYS A 81 17.09 -21.77 -4.89
CA LYS A 81 17.19 -21.81 -3.43
C LYS A 81 17.26 -20.39 -2.87
N ARG A 82 18.12 -19.56 -3.43
CA ARG A 82 18.29 -18.16 -3.05
C ARG A 82 17.05 -17.31 -3.32
N ILE A 83 16.36 -17.54 -4.45
CA ILE A 83 15.08 -16.90 -4.76
C ILE A 83 14.07 -17.22 -3.65
N ASN A 84 13.87 -18.50 -3.32
CA ASN A 84 12.91 -18.92 -2.29
C ASN A 84 13.26 -18.38 -0.90
N GLU A 85 14.53 -18.32 -0.54
CA GLU A 85 14.97 -17.71 0.71
C GLU A 85 14.70 -16.21 0.74
N ALA A 86 15.01 -15.48 -0.33
CA ALA A 86 14.74 -14.05 -0.43
C ALA A 86 13.24 -13.74 -0.32
N ILE A 87 12.39 -14.51 -1.00
CA ILE A 87 10.94 -14.39 -0.92
C ILE A 87 10.44 -14.68 0.50
N LYS A 88 10.85 -15.82 1.08
CA LYS A 88 10.42 -16.24 2.41
C LYS A 88 10.78 -15.22 3.48
N TYR A 89 12.04 -14.84 3.56
CA TYR A 89 12.49 -13.87 4.57
C TYR A 89 11.95 -12.48 4.30
N GLY A 90 11.83 -12.08 3.04
CA GLY A 90 11.23 -10.82 2.66
C GLY A 90 9.79 -10.68 3.15
N ILE A 91 8.97 -11.72 2.95
CA ILE A 91 7.58 -11.74 3.44
C ILE A 91 7.54 -11.75 4.97
N ILE A 92 8.36 -12.58 5.63
CA ILE A 92 8.40 -12.65 7.09
C ILE A 92 8.76 -11.29 7.70
N TYR A 93 9.83 -10.65 7.24
CA TYR A 93 10.22 -9.33 7.74
C TYR A 93 9.16 -8.27 7.47
N THR A 94 8.51 -8.31 6.30
CA THR A 94 7.40 -7.40 6.00
C THR A 94 6.24 -7.60 6.98
N ILE A 95 5.84 -8.84 7.25
CA ILE A 95 4.76 -9.13 8.22
C ILE A 95 5.15 -8.64 9.61
N VAL A 96 6.34 -8.93 10.08
CA VAL A 96 6.82 -8.49 11.41
C VAL A 96 6.79 -6.97 11.52
N LEU A 97 7.29 -6.25 10.52
CA LEU A 97 7.28 -4.78 10.51
C LEU A 97 5.86 -4.22 10.45
N MET A 98 4.97 -4.83 9.67
CA MET A 98 3.58 -4.37 9.57
C MET A 98 2.78 -4.66 10.84
N VAL A 99 3.00 -5.82 11.48
CA VAL A 99 2.41 -6.11 12.80
C VAL A 99 2.92 -5.13 13.85
N PHE A 100 4.20 -4.81 13.83
CA PHE A 100 4.75 -3.78 14.71
C PHE A 100 4.12 -2.40 14.46
N GLY A 101 4.03 -1.96 13.20
CA GLY A 101 3.36 -0.72 12.81
C GLY A 101 1.89 -0.69 13.22
N MET A 102 1.16 -1.81 13.01
CA MET A 102 -0.20 -1.98 13.47
C MET A 102 -0.30 -1.85 15.00
N ALA A 103 0.54 -2.55 15.75
CA ALA A 103 0.54 -2.49 17.21
C ALA A 103 0.78 -1.07 17.74
N VAL A 104 1.73 -0.34 17.16
CA VAL A 104 2.00 1.06 17.54
C VAL A 104 0.79 1.95 17.28
N THR A 105 0.12 1.80 16.15
CA THR A 105 -1.07 2.60 15.82
C THR A 105 -2.28 2.23 16.67
N GLU A 106 -2.44 0.96 17.05
CA GLU A 106 -3.52 0.49 17.95
C GLU A 106 -3.30 0.89 19.41
N LEU A 107 -2.07 0.86 19.89
CA LEU A 107 -1.75 1.18 21.28
C LEU A 107 -1.75 2.69 21.57
N PHE A 108 -1.38 3.51 20.58
CA PHE A 108 -1.17 4.95 20.77
C PHE A 108 -2.03 5.85 19.85
N PRO A 109 -3.30 5.53 19.56
CA PRO A 109 -4.12 6.33 18.63
C PRO A 109 -4.37 7.75 19.16
N ALA A 110 -4.52 7.90 20.47
CA ALA A 110 -4.74 9.19 21.12
C ALA A 110 -3.49 10.11 21.07
N ALA A 111 -2.28 9.52 21.15
CA ALA A 111 -1.03 10.26 20.99
C ALA A 111 -0.88 10.80 19.57
N PHE A 112 -1.19 9.97 18.56
CA PHE A 112 -1.20 10.43 17.16
C PHE A 112 -2.26 11.52 16.93
N ALA A 113 -3.46 11.39 17.52
CA ALA A 113 -4.49 12.42 17.44
C ALA A 113 -4.03 13.76 18.02
N GLY A 114 -3.26 13.73 19.11
CA GLY A 114 -2.63 14.91 19.70
C GLY A 114 -1.54 15.51 18.84
N LEU A 115 -0.63 14.66 18.33
CA LEU A 115 0.50 15.07 17.48
C LEU A 115 0.04 15.75 16.19
N PHE A 116 -1.05 15.28 15.60
CA PHE A 116 -1.60 15.81 14.34
C PHE A 116 -2.69 16.86 14.55
N ASN A 117 -2.93 17.32 15.81
CA ASN A 117 -3.96 18.32 16.14
C ASN A 117 -5.32 17.99 15.50
N ALA A 118 -5.83 16.78 15.71
CA ALA A 118 -7.05 16.29 15.07
C ALA A 118 -8.32 17.10 15.44
N GLY A 119 -8.28 17.94 16.48
CA GLY A 119 -9.34 18.87 16.86
C GLY A 119 -10.70 18.20 16.97
N GLN A 120 -11.71 18.74 16.29
CA GLN A 120 -13.07 18.21 16.25
C GLN A 120 -13.17 16.82 15.56
N SER A 121 -12.20 16.45 14.72
CA SER A 121 -12.16 15.17 14.02
C SER A 121 -11.50 14.05 14.83
N ARG A 122 -11.14 14.29 16.11
CA ARG A 122 -10.38 13.36 16.95
C ARG A 122 -11.05 11.99 17.12
N ALA A 123 -12.36 11.96 17.34
CA ALA A 123 -13.10 10.71 17.48
C ALA A 123 -13.05 9.88 16.20
N TYR A 124 -13.40 10.48 15.06
CA TYR A 124 -13.33 9.84 13.74
C TYR A 124 -11.90 9.37 13.40
N PHE A 125 -10.88 10.13 13.80
CA PHE A 125 -9.48 9.77 13.57
C PHE A 125 -9.09 8.53 14.39
N ILE A 126 -9.46 8.45 15.67
CA ILE A 126 -9.16 7.29 16.54
C ILE A 126 -9.86 6.05 16.03
N ASP A 127 -11.13 6.15 15.65
CA ASP A 127 -11.90 5.03 15.10
C ASP A 127 -11.31 4.56 13.76
N ALA A 128 -10.94 5.50 12.89
CA ALA A 128 -10.25 5.20 11.64
C ALA A 128 -8.91 4.49 11.89
N MET A 129 -8.10 4.95 12.85
CA MET A 129 -6.84 4.33 13.23
C MET A 129 -7.04 2.85 13.63
N ARG A 130 -8.01 2.56 14.49
CA ARG A 130 -8.28 1.21 15.00
C ARG A 130 -8.80 0.25 13.93
N ILE A 131 -9.71 0.73 13.07
CA ILE A 131 -10.32 -0.13 12.05
C ILE A 131 -9.37 -0.38 10.88
N ILE A 132 -8.71 0.68 10.41
CA ILE A 132 -7.94 0.60 9.17
C ILE A 132 -6.52 0.05 9.41
N SER A 133 -5.95 0.21 10.60
CA SER A 133 -4.63 -0.35 10.94
C SER A 133 -4.56 -1.88 10.79
N LEU A 134 -5.69 -2.60 11.00
CA LEU A 134 -5.75 -4.03 10.71
C LEU A 134 -5.39 -4.36 9.25
N SER A 135 -5.62 -3.43 8.34
CA SER A 135 -5.29 -3.63 6.93
C SER A 135 -3.80 -3.51 6.62
N PHE A 136 -2.96 -3.02 7.56
CA PHE A 136 -1.53 -2.78 7.32
C PHE A 136 -0.77 -4.05 6.97
N VAL A 137 -1.08 -5.16 7.66
CA VAL A 137 -0.44 -6.45 7.38
C VAL A 137 -0.72 -6.91 5.95
N PHE A 138 -1.99 -6.84 5.54
CA PHE A 138 -2.39 -7.20 4.17
C PHE A 138 -1.79 -6.26 3.13
N ALA A 139 -1.74 -4.96 3.42
CA ALA A 139 -1.12 -3.97 2.53
C ALA A 139 0.38 -4.22 2.38
N GLY A 140 1.09 -4.52 3.48
CA GLY A 140 2.51 -4.83 3.46
C GLY A 140 2.83 -6.08 2.66
N VAL A 141 2.10 -7.17 2.90
CA VAL A 141 2.25 -8.42 2.15
C VAL A 141 2.01 -8.18 0.65
N ASN A 142 0.98 -7.40 0.30
CA ASN A 142 0.72 -7.04 -1.09
C ASN A 142 1.87 -6.23 -1.71
N ILE A 143 2.46 -5.29 -0.97
CA ILE A 143 3.63 -4.51 -1.43
C ILE A 143 4.84 -5.42 -1.64
N ALA A 144 5.08 -6.39 -0.74
CA ALA A 144 6.16 -7.36 -0.88
C ALA A 144 5.99 -8.22 -2.15
N PHE A 145 4.80 -8.77 -2.37
CA PHE A 145 4.49 -9.53 -3.58
C PHE A 145 4.67 -8.70 -4.86
N GLN A 146 4.25 -7.44 -4.84
CA GLN A 146 4.45 -6.53 -5.96
C GLN A 146 5.92 -6.41 -6.34
N GLY A 147 6.83 -6.27 -5.36
CA GLY A 147 8.27 -6.24 -5.60
C GLY A 147 8.84 -7.57 -6.09
N ILE A 148 8.36 -8.69 -5.54
CA ILE A 148 8.77 -10.04 -5.94
C ILE A 148 8.40 -10.29 -7.42
N TYR A 149 7.16 -9.99 -7.82
CA TYR A 149 6.75 -10.15 -9.22
C TYR A 149 7.54 -9.25 -10.16
N GLN A 150 7.83 -8.01 -9.77
CA GLN A 150 8.69 -7.13 -10.54
C GLN A 150 10.11 -7.69 -10.70
N ALA A 151 10.66 -8.31 -9.65
CA ALA A 151 11.98 -8.93 -9.67
C ALA A 151 12.06 -10.18 -10.56
N LEU A 152 10.94 -10.89 -10.73
CA LEU A 152 10.79 -12.07 -11.57
C LEU A 152 10.30 -11.74 -13.00
N GLU A 153 10.47 -10.50 -13.42
CA GLU A 153 10.00 -9.99 -14.74
C GLU A 153 8.47 -9.97 -14.93
N GLY A 154 7.70 -10.24 -13.86
CA GLY A 154 6.25 -10.22 -13.83
C GLY A 154 5.66 -8.81 -13.64
N GLY A 155 5.99 -7.85 -14.50
CA GLY A 155 5.52 -6.48 -14.39
C GLY A 155 4.00 -6.35 -14.56
N VAL A 156 3.39 -7.15 -15.43
CA VAL A 156 1.95 -7.16 -15.68
C VAL A 156 1.19 -7.77 -14.48
N GLU A 157 1.69 -8.86 -13.92
CA GLU A 157 1.13 -9.51 -12.74
C GLU A 157 1.13 -8.56 -11.53
N SER A 158 2.23 -7.83 -11.34
CA SER A 158 2.34 -6.79 -10.33
C SER A 158 1.30 -5.68 -10.52
N LEU A 159 1.06 -5.26 -11.77
CA LEU A 159 0.02 -4.27 -12.10
C LEU A 159 -1.38 -4.81 -11.82
N VAL A 160 -1.68 -6.06 -12.21
CA VAL A 160 -2.98 -6.70 -11.97
C VAL A 160 -3.29 -6.77 -10.47
N ILE A 161 -2.32 -7.18 -9.65
CA ILE A 161 -2.47 -7.20 -8.19
C ILE A 161 -2.79 -5.80 -7.65
N SER A 162 -2.13 -4.77 -8.15
CA SER A 162 -2.38 -3.38 -7.74
C SER A 162 -3.77 -2.89 -8.16
N LEU A 163 -4.21 -3.22 -9.37
CA LEU A 163 -5.54 -2.90 -9.88
C LEU A 163 -6.65 -3.56 -9.05
N LEU A 164 -6.52 -4.86 -8.80
CA LEU A 164 -7.47 -5.61 -7.99
C LEU A 164 -7.61 -5.00 -6.61
N ARG A 165 -6.50 -4.73 -5.94
CA ARG A 165 -6.51 -4.15 -4.59
C ARG A 165 -7.14 -2.75 -4.58
N GLN A 166 -6.70 -1.86 -5.44
CA GLN A 166 -7.02 -0.43 -5.31
C GLN A 166 -8.35 -0.07 -5.95
N LEU A 167 -8.65 -0.56 -7.14
CA LEU A 167 -9.85 -0.18 -7.86
C LEU A 167 -11.02 -1.14 -7.62
N ILE A 168 -10.78 -2.44 -7.59
CA ILE A 168 -11.86 -3.44 -7.57
C ILE A 168 -12.30 -3.77 -6.14
N ILE A 169 -11.37 -3.72 -5.16
CA ILE A 169 -11.71 -4.05 -3.77
C ILE A 169 -12.00 -2.78 -2.97
N ILE A 170 -11.05 -1.85 -2.89
CA ILE A 170 -11.13 -0.72 -1.96
C ILE A 170 -12.20 0.28 -2.39
N LEU A 171 -12.25 0.70 -3.65
CA LEU A 171 -13.18 1.74 -4.08
C LEU A 171 -14.65 1.30 -4.04
N PRO A 172 -15.06 0.10 -4.52
CA PRO A 172 -16.46 -0.33 -4.40
C PRO A 172 -16.89 -0.52 -2.95
N LEU A 173 -16.02 -1.07 -2.06
CA LEU A 173 -16.31 -1.18 -0.65
C LEU A 173 -16.50 0.19 0.00
N ALA A 174 -15.60 1.13 -0.24
CA ALA A 174 -15.71 2.49 0.28
C ALA A 174 -16.99 3.19 -0.22
N GLY A 175 -17.34 3.02 -1.50
CA GLY A 175 -18.57 3.53 -2.09
C GLY A 175 -19.82 2.92 -1.48
N ALA A 176 -19.83 1.60 -1.28
CA ALA A 176 -20.94 0.88 -0.64
C ALA A 176 -21.13 1.33 0.82
N PHE A 177 -20.04 1.45 1.59
CA PHE A 177 -20.10 1.96 2.96
C PHE A 177 -20.60 3.41 3.02
N ALA A 178 -20.12 4.28 2.15
CA ALA A 178 -20.56 5.67 2.09
C ALA A 178 -22.07 5.77 1.73
N ALA A 179 -22.55 4.94 0.80
CA ALA A 179 -23.97 4.87 0.43
C ALA A 179 -24.83 4.35 1.59
N LEU A 180 -24.38 3.33 2.32
CA LEU A 180 -25.06 2.79 3.51
C LEU A 180 -25.17 3.84 4.61
N VAL A 181 -24.07 4.51 4.95
CA VAL A 181 -24.05 5.57 5.97
C VAL A 181 -24.97 6.71 5.57
N ARG A 182 -24.92 7.15 4.30
CA ARG A 182 -25.84 8.20 3.83
C ARG A 182 -27.30 7.82 3.95
N ARG A 183 -27.65 6.54 3.73
CA ARG A 183 -29.02 6.03 3.83
C ARG A 183 -29.53 5.92 5.27
N MET A 184 -28.62 5.78 6.23
CA MET A 184 -28.97 5.70 7.67
C MET A 184 -29.16 7.08 8.33
N TYR A 185 -28.61 8.14 7.73
CA TYR A 185 -28.69 9.51 8.24
C TYR A 185 -29.70 10.40 7.47
N HIS A 186 -30.44 9.84 6.54
CA HIS A 186 -31.61 10.41 5.88
C HIS A 186 -32.88 9.61 6.21
#